data_cbf9687ea652a9cb0e5265b79a5c8277
#
_entry.id   cbf9687ea652a9cb0e5265b79a5c8277
#
_cell.length_a   1.000
_cell.length_b   1.000
_cell.length_c   1.000
_cell.angle_alpha   90.00
_cell.angle_beta   90.00
_cell.angle_gamma   90.00
#
_symmetry.space_group_name_H-M   'P 1'
#
loop_
_entity.id
_entity.type
_entity.pdbx_description
1 polymer ?
#
loop_
_entity_poly.entity_id
_entity_poly.type
_entity_poly.pdbx_seq_one_letter_code
_entity_poly.pdbx_strand_id
1 'polypeptide(L)'
;MPKRVKHRKQHRGHRRGVASGGTVVSFGDFGLQAQESCWMTANQIESARRAMTRYIRRQGKIWIRIFPDKPFTKKPAETRMGSGKGSPEGWVAVVKPGRMLFEMGGGVTEEAAREAMRLASHKLPIATKFIRRADQEPLTTHEAVAEVPAATTELEVANA
;
A
#
# COMPACT_ATOMS: atom_id res chain seq x y z
N MET A 1 -10.55 4.15 10.80
CA MET A 1 -10.93 2.85 11.38
C MET A 1 -12.43 2.67 11.24
N PRO A 2 -12.96 1.46 11.00
CA PRO A 2 -14.38 1.22 10.90
C PRO A 2 -15.11 1.60 12.20
N LYS A 3 -16.28 2.20 12.09
CA LYS A 3 -17.12 2.53 13.27
C LYS A 3 -17.81 1.28 13.85
N ARG A 4 -18.19 0.34 12.97
CA ARG A 4 -18.86 -0.91 13.34
C ARG A 4 -18.42 -2.04 12.44
N VAL A 5 -18.21 -3.21 12.99
CA VAL A 5 -17.89 -4.44 12.25
C VAL A 5 -18.77 -5.59 12.75
N LYS A 6 -19.12 -6.51 11.84
CA LYS A 6 -19.84 -7.75 12.20
C LYS A 6 -18.94 -8.71 12.98
N HIS A 7 -17.68 -8.86 12.54
CA HIS A 7 -16.70 -9.77 13.12
C HIS A 7 -15.46 -9.00 13.52
N ARG A 8 -15.17 -8.92 14.79
CA ARG A 8 -13.99 -8.21 15.32
C ARG A 8 -12.71 -9.04 15.31
N LYS A 9 -12.77 -10.31 14.94
CA LYS A 9 -11.61 -11.20 14.78
C LYS A 9 -11.71 -11.86 13.40
N GLN A 10 -10.62 -11.83 12.63
CA GLN A 10 -10.56 -12.39 11.29
C GLN A 10 -9.33 -13.29 11.14
N HIS A 11 -9.35 -14.22 10.19
CA HIS A 11 -8.17 -15.00 9.83
C HIS A 11 -7.07 -14.08 9.25
N ARG A 12 -5.81 -14.48 9.46
CA ARG A 12 -4.66 -13.71 8.96
C ARG A 12 -4.71 -13.51 7.45
N GLY A 13 -4.99 -14.57 6.70
CA GLY A 13 -4.98 -14.56 5.25
C GLY A 13 -3.57 -14.43 4.68
N HIS A 14 -3.49 -14.38 3.35
CA HIS A 14 -2.24 -14.25 2.60
C HIS A 14 -2.17 -12.88 1.92
N ARG A 15 -0.93 -12.42 1.63
CA ARG A 15 -0.65 -11.15 0.93
C ARG A 15 0.03 -11.38 -0.42
N ARG A 16 -0.10 -12.59 -0.97
CA ARG A 16 0.51 -12.96 -2.26
C ARG A 16 -0.18 -12.27 -3.43
N GLY A 17 0.54 -12.14 -4.54
CA GLY A 17 0.07 -11.55 -5.78
C GLY A 17 0.07 -10.03 -5.78
N VAL A 18 -0.29 -9.44 -6.91
CA VAL A 18 -0.38 -7.99 -7.14
C VAL A 18 -1.78 -7.46 -6.86
N ALA A 19 -1.91 -6.15 -6.79
CA ALA A 19 -3.20 -5.50 -6.60
C ALA A 19 -4.04 -5.61 -7.89
N SER A 20 -5.27 -6.10 -7.77
CA SER A 20 -6.23 -6.20 -8.87
C SER A 20 -7.02 -4.92 -9.12
N GLY A 21 -6.94 -3.93 -8.24
CA GLY A 21 -7.66 -2.67 -8.38
C GLY A 21 -7.05 -1.55 -7.55
N GLY A 22 -7.36 -0.30 -7.92
CA GLY A 22 -6.77 0.89 -7.31
C GLY A 22 -5.28 0.99 -7.58
N THR A 23 -4.86 0.64 -8.80
CA THR A 23 -3.49 0.66 -9.30
C THR A 23 -3.15 1.93 -10.06
N VAL A 24 -4.17 2.68 -10.46
CA VAL A 24 -4.04 3.93 -11.22
C VAL A 24 -4.41 5.14 -10.38
N VAL A 25 -3.83 6.29 -10.74
CA VAL A 25 -4.19 7.60 -10.16
C VAL A 25 -5.54 8.01 -10.73
N SER A 26 -6.53 8.22 -9.87
CA SER A 26 -7.91 8.50 -10.28
C SER A 26 -8.38 9.91 -9.90
N PHE A 27 -7.96 10.43 -8.77
CA PHE A 27 -8.47 11.70 -8.20
C PHE A 27 -7.48 12.85 -8.31
N GLY A 28 -6.19 12.57 -8.22
CA GLY A 28 -5.13 13.56 -8.26
C GLY A 28 -4.34 13.55 -9.56
N ASP A 29 -3.27 14.32 -9.58
CA ASP A 29 -2.30 14.39 -10.67
C ASP A 29 -1.08 13.51 -10.38
N PHE A 30 -0.81 13.28 -9.10
CA PHE A 30 0.33 12.52 -8.59
C PHE A 30 -0.11 11.42 -7.64
N GLY A 31 0.61 10.31 -7.63
CA GLY A 31 0.31 9.16 -6.78
C GLY A 31 1.55 8.53 -6.15
N LEU A 32 1.36 7.92 -4.98
CA LEU A 32 2.36 7.09 -4.30
C LEU A 32 1.90 5.63 -4.34
N GLN A 33 2.63 4.80 -5.08
CA GLN A 33 2.32 3.39 -5.30
C GLN A 33 3.19 2.49 -4.43
N ALA A 34 2.58 1.44 -3.88
CA ALA A 34 3.29 0.39 -3.15
C ALA A 34 4.05 -0.54 -4.11
N GLN A 35 5.30 -0.85 -3.79
CA GLN A 35 6.11 -1.84 -4.51
C GLN A 35 6.10 -3.21 -3.82
N GLU A 36 5.76 -3.25 -2.55
CA GLU A 36 5.78 -4.43 -1.72
C GLU A 36 4.45 -4.67 -1.01
N SER A 37 4.25 -5.88 -0.52
CA SER A 37 3.06 -6.25 0.25
C SER A 37 3.27 -6.06 1.74
N CYS A 38 2.33 -5.39 2.42
CA CYS A 38 2.37 -5.24 3.87
C CYS A 38 0.99 -5.14 4.52
N TRP A 39 0.97 -5.21 5.84
CA TRP A 39 -0.13 -4.74 6.67
C TRP A 39 0.22 -3.36 7.23
N MET A 40 -0.41 -2.35 6.67
CA MET A 40 -0.15 -0.97 7.03
C MET A 40 -1.11 -0.55 8.15
N THR A 41 -0.55 -0.10 9.27
CA THR A 41 -1.34 0.32 10.43
C THR A 41 -1.98 1.70 10.21
N ALA A 42 -3.07 1.98 10.92
CA ALA A 42 -3.73 3.28 10.90
C ALA A 42 -2.76 4.44 11.27
N ASN A 43 -1.86 4.19 12.22
CA ASN A 43 -0.87 5.18 12.66
C ASN A 43 0.15 5.52 11.58
N GLN A 44 0.60 4.52 10.80
CA GLN A 44 1.51 4.73 9.67
C GLN A 44 0.85 5.56 8.57
N ILE A 45 -0.41 5.24 8.21
CA ILE A 45 -1.19 5.99 7.23
C ILE A 45 -1.33 7.45 7.66
N GLU A 46 -1.69 7.69 8.91
CA GLU A 46 -1.85 9.05 9.43
C GLU A 46 -0.52 9.81 9.53
N SER A 47 0.56 9.14 9.89
CA SER A 47 1.90 9.73 9.92
C SER A 47 2.35 10.21 8.55
N ALA A 48 2.11 9.39 7.51
CA ALA A 48 2.42 9.73 6.12
C ALA A 48 1.56 10.92 5.65
N ARG A 49 0.25 10.89 5.92
CA ARG A 49 -0.64 12.00 5.59
C ARG A 49 -0.19 13.32 6.22
N ARG A 50 0.17 13.28 7.51
CA ARG A 50 0.66 14.47 8.24
C ARG A 50 1.95 15.01 7.66
N ALA A 51 2.88 14.14 7.25
CA ALA A 51 4.14 14.53 6.63
C ALA A 51 3.89 15.29 5.32
N MET A 52 3.03 14.75 4.44
CA MET A 52 2.65 15.42 3.19
C MET A 52 1.96 16.76 3.44
N THR A 53 0.93 16.79 4.28
CA THR A 53 0.16 18.01 4.56
C THR A 53 1.05 19.11 5.15
N ARG A 54 2.00 18.76 6.00
CA ARG A 54 2.94 19.73 6.59
C ARG A 54 3.84 20.33 5.52
N TYR A 55 4.38 19.53 4.62
CA TYR A 55 5.28 19.99 3.56
C TYR A 55 4.58 20.96 2.60
N ILE A 56 3.41 20.58 2.08
CA ILE A 56 2.65 21.43 1.14
C ILE A 56 1.91 22.58 1.82
N ARG A 57 2.11 22.80 3.13
CA ARG A 57 1.46 23.89 3.92
C ARG A 57 -0.04 23.95 3.72
N ARG A 58 -0.70 22.78 3.57
CA ARG A 58 -2.15 22.62 3.30
C ARG A 58 -2.58 23.13 1.91
N GLN A 59 -1.67 23.43 1.01
CA GLN A 59 -2.00 23.71 -0.38
C GLN A 59 -2.37 22.40 -1.10
N GLY A 60 -3.30 22.49 -2.04
CA GLY A 60 -3.77 21.31 -2.77
C GLY A 60 -4.64 20.36 -1.94
N LYS A 61 -4.87 19.17 -2.50
CA LYS A 61 -5.72 18.14 -1.92
C LYS A 61 -5.00 16.81 -1.87
N ILE A 62 -5.16 16.07 -0.77
CA ILE A 62 -4.60 14.73 -0.58
C ILE A 62 -5.75 13.75 -0.44
N TRP A 63 -5.70 12.65 -1.21
CA TRP A 63 -6.63 11.53 -1.09
C TRP A 63 -5.90 10.30 -0.57
N ILE A 64 -6.45 9.70 0.47
CA ILE A 64 -5.97 8.44 1.02
C ILE A 64 -6.73 7.32 0.31
N ARG A 65 -6.01 6.46 -0.45
CA ARG A 65 -6.60 5.38 -1.26
C ARG A 65 -6.69 4.05 -0.53
N ILE A 66 -6.15 3.96 0.67
CA ILE A 66 -6.15 2.78 1.52
C ILE A 66 -6.90 3.07 2.81
N PHE A 67 -7.59 2.06 3.34
CA PHE A 67 -8.34 2.18 4.58
C PHE A 67 -8.03 0.97 5.48
N PRO A 68 -7.73 1.19 6.78
CA PRO A 68 -7.44 0.11 7.72
C PRO A 68 -8.76 -0.53 8.19
N ASP A 69 -9.20 -1.54 7.47
CA ASP A 69 -10.46 -2.26 7.68
C ASP A 69 -10.28 -3.64 8.32
N LYS A 70 -9.07 -4.20 8.27
CA LYS A 70 -8.80 -5.53 8.81
C LYS A 70 -8.36 -5.44 10.28
N PRO A 71 -9.07 -6.11 11.22
CA PRO A 71 -8.65 -6.18 12.60
C PRO A 71 -7.48 -7.15 12.76
N PHE A 72 -6.48 -6.79 13.55
CA PHE A 72 -5.44 -7.70 13.97
C PHE A 72 -5.50 -7.91 15.49
N THR A 73 -5.12 -9.11 15.91
CA THR A 73 -5.17 -9.54 17.30
C THR A 73 -3.77 -9.85 17.81
N LYS A 74 -3.54 -9.56 19.05
CA LYS A 74 -2.31 -9.89 19.75
C LYS A 74 -2.62 -10.50 21.11
N LYS A 75 -1.80 -11.46 21.55
CA LYS A 75 -1.85 -11.98 22.91
C LYS A 75 -0.89 -11.17 23.77
N PRO A 76 -1.17 -10.98 25.08
CA PRO A 76 -0.21 -10.42 26.01
C PRO A 76 1.09 -11.23 26.00
N ALA A 77 2.22 -10.58 26.27
CA ALA A 77 3.54 -11.22 26.21
C ALA A 77 3.69 -12.39 27.20
N GLU A 78 3.02 -12.29 28.33
CA GLU A 78 3.08 -13.28 29.42
C GLU A 78 2.12 -14.46 29.24
N THR A 79 1.28 -14.45 28.20
CA THR A 79 0.28 -15.50 27.97
C THR A 79 0.92 -16.71 27.29
N ARG A 80 0.72 -17.89 27.84
CA ARG A 80 1.15 -19.18 27.26
C ARG A 80 0.40 -19.45 25.94
N MET A 81 0.95 -20.34 25.11
CA MET A 81 0.32 -20.82 23.88
C MET A 81 -0.99 -21.54 24.21
N GLY A 82 -1.94 -21.56 23.23
CA GLY A 82 -3.27 -22.16 23.40
C GLY A 82 -4.34 -21.18 23.87
N SER A 83 -5.47 -21.68 24.35
CA SER A 83 -6.63 -20.91 24.89
C SER A 83 -7.22 -19.86 23.92
N GLY A 84 -7.22 -20.18 22.62
CA GLY A 84 -7.91 -19.39 21.59
C GLY A 84 -7.14 -18.15 21.10
N LYS A 85 -7.82 -17.37 20.25
CA LYS A 85 -7.29 -16.18 19.59
C LYS A 85 -7.25 -14.98 20.54
N GLY A 86 -6.13 -14.21 20.52
CA GLY A 86 -5.96 -13.01 21.30
C GLY A 86 -7.03 -11.94 21.08
N SER A 87 -7.04 -10.93 21.91
CA SER A 87 -7.95 -9.78 21.78
C SER A 87 -7.59 -8.92 20.56
N PRO A 88 -8.56 -8.21 19.93
CA PRO A 88 -8.28 -7.20 18.92
C PRO A 88 -7.41 -6.09 19.51
N GLU A 89 -6.31 -5.76 18.81
CA GLU A 89 -5.38 -4.70 19.22
C GLU A 89 -5.52 -3.46 18.35
N GLY A 90 -5.78 -3.64 17.06
CA GLY A 90 -5.87 -2.53 16.14
C GLY A 90 -6.33 -2.93 14.75
N TRP A 91 -6.18 -1.99 13.83
CA TRP A 91 -6.65 -2.11 12.45
C TRP A 91 -5.50 -1.91 11.48
N VAL A 92 -5.51 -2.71 10.42
CA VAL A 92 -4.53 -2.64 9.34
C VAL A 92 -5.20 -2.61 7.97
N ALA A 93 -4.58 -1.93 7.03
CA ALA A 93 -4.89 -2.04 5.61
C ALA A 93 -4.01 -3.13 5.00
N VAL A 94 -4.60 -4.03 4.23
CA VAL A 94 -3.86 -5.04 3.47
C VAL A 94 -3.45 -4.40 2.15
N VAL A 95 -2.14 -4.14 2.01
CA VAL A 95 -1.54 -3.56 0.82
C VAL A 95 -0.86 -4.65 0.03
N LYS A 96 -1.06 -4.64 -1.29
CA LYS A 96 -0.35 -5.49 -2.25
C LYS A 96 0.47 -4.61 -3.21
N PRO A 97 1.53 -5.14 -3.84
CA PRO A 97 2.30 -4.42 -4.85
C PRO A 97 1.40 -3.84 -5.94
N GLY A 98 1.71 -2.65 -6.41
CA GLY A 98 0.91 -1.93 -7.42
C GLY A 98 -0.24 -1.08 -6.85
N ARG A 99 -0.59 -1.22 -5.57
CA ARG A 99 -1.69 -0.45 -4.97
C ARG A 99 -1.31 1.02 -4.76
N MET A 100 -2.19 1.95 -5.19
CA MET A 100 -2.08 3.35 -4.82
C MET A 100 -2.37 3.54 -3.33
N LEU A 101 -1.48 4.23 -2.64
CA LEU A 101 -1.59 4.54 -1.22
C LEU A 101 -2.19 5.92 -0.98
N PHE A 102 -1.63 6.90 -1.67
CA PHE A 102 -2.04 8.30 -1.58
C PHE A 102 -2.05 8.92 -2.99
N GLU A 103 -2.91 9.88 -3.16
CA GLU A 103 -2.92 10.75 -4.34
C GLU A 103 -2.87 12.20 -3.91
N MET A 104 -2.32 13.05 -4.76
CA MET A 104 -2.16 14.48 -4.53
C MET A 104 -2.49 15.24 -5.81
N GLY A 105 -3.15 16.41 -5.64
CA GLY A 105 -3.49 17.31 -6.75
C GLY A 105 -4.01 18.64 -6.22
N GLY A 106 -4.64 19.42 -7.09
CA GLY A 106 -5.18 20.73 -6.72
C GLY A 106 -4.14 21.86 -6.78
N GLY A 107 -3.34 21.90 -7.85
CA GLY A 107 -2.40 22.98 -8.11
C GLY A 107 -1.05 22.85 -7.40
N VAL A 108 -0.73 21.65 -6.89
CA VAL A 108 0.60 21.37 -6.33
C VAL A 108 1.59 21.13 -7.49
N THR A 109 2.75 21.76 -7.44
CA THR A 109 3.81 21.52 -8.44
C THR A 109 4.37 20.11 -8.32
N GLU A 110 4.91 19.58 -9.42
CA GLU A 110 5.48 18.22 -9.41
C GLU A 110 6.63 18.09 -8.40
N GLU A 111 7.50 19.07 -8.32
CA GLU A 111 8.61 19.07 -7.37
C GLU A 111 8.14 19.01 -5.92
N ALA A 112 7.15 19.83 -5.58
CA ALA A 112 6.56 19.83 -4.24
C ALA A 112 5.84 18.51 -3.94
N ALA A 113 5.12 17.93 -4.91
CA ALA A 113 4.46 16.65 -4.76
C ALA A 113 5.47 15.50 -4.58
N ARG A 114 6.54 15.49 -5.37
CA ARG A 114 7.62 14.49 -5.30
C ARG A 114 8.29 14.50 -3.92
N GLU A 115 8.65 15.69 -3.44
CA GLU A 115 9.28 15.81 -2.12
C GLU A 115 8.32 15.48 -0.97
N ALA A 116 7.07 15.93 -1.04
CA ALA A 116 6.04 15.57 -0.04
C ALA A 116 5.84 14.06 0.04
N MET A 117 5.78 13.37 -1.11
CA MET A 117 5.62 11.92 -1.18
C MET A 117 6.89 11.17 -0.74
N ARG A 118 8.08 11.73 -0.98
CA ARG A 118 9.34 11.20 -0.44
C ARG A 118 9.33 11.26 1.09
N LEU A 119 8.90 12.36 1.69
CA LEU A 119 8.77 12.46 3.14
C LEU A 119 7.73 11.48 3.71
N ALA A 120 6.65 11.24 2.97
CA ALA A 120 5.64 10.25 3.34
C ALA A 120 6.20 8.82 3.27
N SER A 121 6.97 8.48 2.24
CA SER A 121 7.55 7.14 2.08
C SER A 121 8.40 6.72 3.26
N HIS A 122 9.14 7.65 3.88
CA HIS A 122 9.93 7.39 5.09
C HIS A 122 9.09 7.04 6.34
N LYS A 123 7.77 7.25 6.30
CA LYS A 123 6.84 6.86 7.38
C LYS A 123 6.16 5.52 7.12
N LEU A 124 6.44 4.91 5.97
CA LEU A 124 5.84 3.66 5.54
C LEU A 124 6.85 2.50 5.65
N PRO A 125 6.38 1.28 5.94
CA PRO A 125 7.26 0.13 6.14
C PRO A 125 7.66 -0.58 4.85
N ILE A 126 7.38 -0.01 3.68
CA ILE A 126 7.56 -0.62 2.36
C ILE A 126 8.18 0.36 1.37
N ALA A 127 8.84 -0.19 0.35
CA ALA A 127 9.26 0.56 -0.82
C ALA A 127 8.04 1.11 -1.58
N THR A 128 8.15 2.36 -2.04
CA THR A 128 7.09 3.04 -2.78
C THR A 128 7.66 3.75 -4.01
N LYS A 129 6.81 3.93 -5.02
CA LYS A 129 7.14 4.61 -6.27
C LYS A 129 6.24 5.83 -6.46
N PHE A 130 6.84 6.96 -6.80
CA PHE A 130 6.11 8.15 -7.24
C PHE A 130 5.64 7.96 -8.68
N ILE A 131 4.39 8.28 -8.97
CA ILE A 131 3.77 8.13 -10.29
C ILE A 131 3.00 9.41 -10.62
N ARG A 132 3.12 9.87 -11.87
CA ARG A 132 2.27 10.93 -12.41
C ARG A 132 1.09 10.31 -13.16
N ARG A 133 -0.03 10.97 -13.15
CA ARG A 133 -1.21 10.55 -13.91
C ARG A 133 -0.94 10.52 -15.40
N ALA A 134 -0.17 11.48 -15.92
CA ALA A 134 0.20 11.55 -17.32
C ALA A 134 1.07 10.37 -17.81
N ASP A 135 1.81 9.74 -16.90
CA ASP A 135 2.69 8.62 -17.22
C ASP A 135 1.97 7.26 -17.16
N GLN A 136 0.70 7.24 -16.76
CA GLN A 136 -0.11 6.04 -16.71
C GLN A 136 -0.87 5.90 -18.03
N GLU A 137 -0.35 5.08 -18.93
CA GLU A 137 -1.16 4.56 -20.03
C GLU A 137 -2.40 3.85 -19.45
N PRO A 138 -3.57 4.01 -20.07
CA PRO A 138 -4.72 3.22 -19.69
C PRO A 138 -4.34 1.74 -19.88
N LEU A 139 -4.20 1.00 -18.76
CA LEU A 139 -3.99 -0.44 -18.80
C LEU A 139 -5.16 -1.07 -19.58
N THR A 140 -4.94 -1.31 -20.86
CA THR A 140 -5.75 -2.25 -21.60
C THR A 140 -5.58 -3.60 -20.93
N THR A 141 -6.67 -4.24 -20.58
CA THR A 141 -6.82 -5.41 -19.71
C THR A 141 -6.10 -6.67 -20.22
N HIS A 142 -5.31 -6.60 -21.29
CA HIS A 142 -4.66 -7.74 -21.94
C HIS A 142 -3.14 -7.85 -21.80
N GLU A 143 -2.43 -6.84 -21.29
CA GLU A 143 -0.96 -6.87 -21.23
C GLU A 143 -0.37 -7.24 -19.86
N ALA A 144 -1.18 -7.37 -18.82
CA ALA A 144 -0.70 -7.72 -17.48
C ALA A 144 -0.29 -9.20 -17.29
N VAL A 145 -0.33 -10.02 -18.34
CA VAL A 145 0.00 -11.46 -18.29
C VAL A 145 1.31 -11.81 -19.02
N ALA A 146 1.92 -10.88 -19.77
CA ALA A 146 2.99 -11.17 -20.70
C ALA A 146 4.44 -10.85 -20.23
N GLU A 147 4.66 -10.25 -19.07
CA GLU A 147 6.02 -10.01 -18.57
C GLU A 147 6.32 -10.75 -17.26
N VAL A 148 6.32 -12.08 -17.33
CA VAL A 148 7.19 -12.88 -16.48
C VAL A 148 8.44 -13.16 -17.34
N PRO A 149 9.61 -12.61 -17.02
CA PRO A 149 10.83 -12.97 -17.73
C PRO A 149 11.09 -14.48 -17.51
N ALA A 150 11.00 -15.23 -18.57
CA ALA A 150 11.46 -16.61 -18.64
C ALA A 150 13.00 -16.60 -18.62
N ALA A 151 13.57 -16.40 -17.46
CA ALA A 151 15.00 -16.58 -17.21
C ALA A 151 15.13 -17.71 -16.19
N THR A 152 15.30 -18.90 -16.67
CA THR A 152 16.10 -19.99 -16.09
C THR A 152 15.59 -21.35 -16.58
N THR A 153 15.86 -21.69 -17.83
CA THR A 153 15.84 -23.08 -18.29
C THR A 153 16.84 -23.30 -19.42
N GLU A 154 18.08 -22.91 -19.21
CA GLU A 154 19.20 -23.33 -20.08
C GLU A 154 20.47 -23.52 -19.26
N LEU A 155 20.51 -24.51 -18.37
CA LEU A 155 21.73 -25.00 -17.75
C LEU A 155 21.56 -26.43 -17.22
N GLU A 156 21.09 -27.35 -18.08
CA GLU A 156 21.13 -28.78 -17.74
C GLU A 156 21.07 -29.68 -19.00
N VAL A 157 21.86 -29.37 -20.02
CA VAL A 157 22.19 -30.37 -21.07
C VAL A 157 23.61 -30.13 -21.54
N ALA A 158 24.59 -30.27 -20.66
CA ALA A 158 26.00 -30.41 -21.03
C ALA A 158 26.77 -31.17 -19.94
N ASN A 159 26.39 -32.39 -19.66
CA ASN A 159 27.23 -33.42 -19.06
C ASN A 159 26.49 -34.77 -19.08
N ALA A 160 26.52 -35.44 -20.20
CA ALA A 160 26.42 -36.88 -20.33
C ALA A 160 27.26 -37.32 -21.54
#